data_088f69322d400d93f03cd1b8baffdf86
#
_entry.id   088f69322d400d93f03cd1b8baffdf86
#
_cell.length_a   1.000
_cell.length_b   1.000
_cell.length_c   1.000
_cell.angle_alpha   90.00
_cell.angle_beta   90.00
_cell.angle_gamma   90.00
#
_symmetry.space_group_name_H-M   'P 1'
#
loop_
_entity.id
_entity.type
_entity.pdbx_description
1 polymer ?
#
loop_
_entity_poly.entity_id
_entity_poly.type
_entity_poly.pdbx_seq_one_letter_code
_entity_poly.pdbx_strand_id
1 'polypeptide(L)' 'MNSLLRLPAVMNATGQTRSTLYLRIKQRLMTPPVKLGERCAAWPSDEIAAINAARIAGKTDAEIRELVAQLEQQRAAKA' A
#
# COMPACT_ATOMS: atom_id res chain seq x y z
N MET A 1 0.64 -0.54 -16.11
CA MET A 1 -0.82 -0.72 -15.94
C MET A 1 -1.15 -0.97 -14.49
N ASN A 2 -2.16 -0.29 -13.96
CA ASN A 2 -2.56 -0.44 -12.56
C ASN A 2 -3.59 -1.57 -12.43
N SER A 3 -3.37 -2.45 -11.47
CA SER A 3 -4.32 -3.53 -11.16
C SER A 3 -4.61 -3.52 -9.66
N LEU A 4 -5.60 -4.29 -9.25
CA LEU A 4 -5.98 -4.41 -7.85
C LEU A 4 -5.45 -5.73 -7.30
N LEU A 5 -4.59 -5.65 -6.28
CA LEU A 5 -3.97 -6.81 -5.67
C LEU A 5 -4.69 -7.18 -4.39
N ARG A 6 -5.07 -8.44 -4.28
CA ARG A 6 -5.68 -8.99 -3.06
C ARG A 6 -4.60 -9.23 -2.00
N LEU A 7 -5.03 -9.44 -0.76
CA LEU A 7 -4.12 -9.59 0.37
C LEU A 7 -2.99 -10.59 0.15
N PRO A 8 -3.24 -11.82 -0.35
CA PRO A 8 -2.14 -12.77 -0.58
C PRO A 8 -1.09 -12.24 -1.54
N ALA A 9 -1.53 -11.55 -2.61
CA ALA A 9 -0.61 -10.98 -3.59
C ALA A 9 0.22 -9.83 -2.99
N VAL A 10 -0.40 -9.00 -2.14
CA VAL A 10 0.31 -7.91 -1.45
C VAL A 10 1.33 -8.47 -0.47
N MET A 11 0.97 -9.48 0.30
CA MET A 11 1.90 -10.15 1.20
C MET A 11 3.11 -10.70 0.45
N ASN A 12 2.86 -11.31 -0.69
CA ASN A 12 3.90 -11.87 -1.57
C ASN A 12 4.79 -10.77 -2.14
N ALA A 13 4.19 -9.69 -2.64
CA ALA A 13 4.91 -8.59 -3.27
C ALA A 13 5.77 -7.80 -2.27
N THR A 14 5.30 -7.66 -1.03
CA THR A 14 5.99 -6.88 0.00
C THR A 14 6.88 -7.73 0.89
N GLY A 15 6.73 -9.05 0.85
CA GLY A 15 7.46 -9.96 1.75
C GLY A 15 7.02 -9.85 3.21
N GLN A 16 5.84 -9.31 3.47
CA GLN A 16 5.34 -9.10 4.82
C GLN A 16 4.27 -10.12 5.17
N THR A 17 4.19 -10.48 6.46
CA THR A 17 3.08 -11.28 6.97
C THR A 17 1.81 -10.43 7.06
N ARG A 18 0.66 -11.10 7.20
CA ARG A 18 -0.62 -10.41 7.37
C ARG A 18 -0.57 -9.44 8.56
N SER A 19 -0.09 -9.91 9.70
CA SER A 19 -0.01 -9.09 10.92
C SER A 19 0.88 -7.88 10.72
N THR A 20 2.04 -8.06 10.10
CA THR A 20 2.97 -6.97 9.83
C THR A 20 2.36 -5.96 8.86
N LEU A 21 1.68 -6.44 7.81
CA LEU A 21 1.04 -5.58 6.83
C LEU A 21 0.00 -4.66 7.49
N TYR A 22 -0.88 -5.22 8.32
CA TYR A 22 -1.89 -4.42 9.01
C TYR A 22 -1.28 -3.48 10.05
N LEU A 23 -0.20 -3.88 10.69
CA LEU A 23 0.54 -3.01 11.59
C LEU A 23 1.12 -1.80 10.82
N ARG A 24 1.68 -2.04 9.63
CA ARG A 24 2.21 -0.95 8.78
C ARG A 24 1.11 0.02 8.37
N ILE A 25 -0.08 -0.48 8.03
CA ILE A 25 -1.23 0.38 7.71
C ILE A 25 -1.56 1.28 8.91
N LYS A 26 -1.60 0.71 10.09
CA LYS A 26 -1.87 1.45 11.33
C LYS A 26 -0.80 2.51 11.62
N GLN A 27 0.45 2.22 11.28
CA GLN A 27 1.58 3.13 11.45
C GLN A 27 1.72 4.14 10.31
N ARG A 28 0.84 4.10 9.33
CA ARG A 28 0.88 4.96 8.13
C ARG A 28 2.10 4.68 7.25
N LEU A 29 2.62 3.47 7.31
CA LEU A 29 3.74 3.02 6.48
C LEU A 29 3.27 2.18 5.28
N MET A 30 1.96 2.02 5.11
CA MET A 30 1.32 1.33 4.00
C MET A 30 -0.04 1.99 3.77
N THR A 31 -0.46 2.08 2.51
CA THR A 31 -1.79 2.60 2.19
C THR A 31 -2.87 1.64 2.67
N PRO A 32 -4.03 2.14 3.11
CA PRO A 32 -5.14 1.27 3.48
C PRO A 32 -5.74 0.60 2.24
N PRO A 33 -6.35 -0.57 2.39
CA PRO A 33 -6.96 -1.25 1.24
C PRO A 33 -8.18 -0.50 0.73
N VAL A 34 -8.45 -0.65 -0.56
CA VAL A 34 -9.68 -0.18 -1.18
C VAL A 34 -10.73 -1.27 -1.02
N LYS A 35 -11.90 -0.91 -0.52
CA LYS A 35 -13.00 -1.87 -0.38
C LYS A 35 -13.68 -2.09 -1.73
N LEU A 36 -13.72 -3.33 -2.18
CA LEU A 36 -14.41 -3.74 -3.41
C LEU A 36 -15.81 -4.27 -3.12
N GLY A 37 -16.12 -4.55 -1.84
CA GLY A 37 -17.37 -5.10 -1.38
C GLY A 37 -17.28 -5.35 0.11
N GLU A 38 -18.30 -6.01 0.70
CA GLU A 38 -18.34 -6.20 2.16
C GLU A 38 -17.14 -6.96 2.71
N ARG A 39 -16.65 -7.95 1.96
CA ARG A 39 -15.54 -8.81 2.40
C ARG A 39 -14.39 -8.83 1.41
N CYS A 40 -14.39 -7.88 0.48
CA CYS A 40 -13.37 -7.80 -0.55
C CYS A 40 -12.58 -6.50 -0.39
N ALA A 41 -11.29 -6.64 -0.19
CA ALA A 41 -10.37 -5.51 -0.12
C ALA A 41 -9.18 -5.78 -1.02
N ALA A 42 -8.65 -4.74 -1.65
CA ALA A 42 -7.50 -4.85 -2.53
C ALA A 42 -6.70 -3.56 -2.52
N TRP A 43 -5.48 -3.63 -3.00
CA TRP A 43 -4.59 -2.48 -3.08
C TRP A 43 -4.24 -2.21 -4.54
N PRO A 44 -4.23 -0.93 -4.97
CA PRO A 44 -3.73 -0.60 -6.30
C PRO A 44 -2.27 -1.04 -6.46
N SER A 45 -1.94 -1.70 -7.56
CA SER A 45 -0.61 -2.26 -7.77
C SER A 45 0.46 -1.18 -7.85
N ASP A 46 0.14 0.01 -8.39
CA ASP A 46 1.09 1.11 -8.48
C ASP A 46 1.48 1.63 -7.10
N GLU A 47 0.57 1.60 -6.13
CA GLU A 47 0.88 2.00 -4.76
C GLU A 47 1.83 1.02 -4.10
N ILE A 48 1.61 -0.28 -4.29
CA ILE A 48 2.50 -1.31 -3.74
C ILE A 48 3.89 -1.18 -4.39
N ALA A 49 3.94 -0.97 -5.69
CA ALA A 49 5.22 -0.78 -6.41
C ALA A 49 5.97 0.46 -5.90
N ALA A 50 5.25 1.57 -5.67
CA ALA A 50 5.86 2.81 -5.18
C ALA A 50 6.43 2.63 -3.76
N ILE A 51 5.69 1.97 -2.88
CA ILE A 51 6.13 1.72 -1.51
C ILE A 51 7.33 0.77 -1.49
N ASN A 52 7.28 -0.30 -2.30
CA ASN A 52 8.41 -1.21 -2.43
C ASN A 52 9.66 -0.49 -2.94
N ALA A 53 9.52 0.37 -3.95
CA ALA A 53 10.62 1.15 -4.49
C ALA A 53 11.24 2.06 -3.42
N ALA A 54 10.41 2.69 -2.60
CA ALA A 54 10.86 3.54 -1.51
C ALA A 54 11.64 2.72 -0.46
N ARG A 55 11.17 1.53 -0.13
CA ARG A 55 11.86 0.64 0.80
C ARG A 55 13.22 0.20 0.24
N ILE A 56 13.27 -0.17 -1.02
CA ILE A 56 14.50 -0.59 -1.68
C ILE A 56 15.50 0.57 -1.72
N ALA A 57 15.01 1.80 -1.93
CA ALA A 57 15.85 3.00 -1.96
C ALA A 57 16.33 3.43 -0.57
N GLY A 58 15.85 2.79 0.49
CA GLY A 58 16.27 3.10 1.86
C GLY A 58 15.64 4.36 2.44
N LYS A 59 14.44 4.73 1.97
CA LYS A 59 13.72 5.89 2.50
C LYS A 59 13.39 5.70 3.98
N THR A 60 13.40 6.80 4.73
CA THR A 60 13.04 6.79 6.15
C THR A 60 11.54 6.56 6.32
N ASP A 61 11.14 6.18 7.54
CA ASP A 61 9.71 6.03 7.86
C ASP A 61 8.94 7.33 7.63
N ALA A 62 9.54 8.47 7.97
CA ALA A 62 8.90 9.77 7.73
C ALA A 62 8.66 10.01 6.24
N GLU A 63 9.63 9.68 5.39
CA GLU A 63 9.50 9.81 3.94
C GLU A 63 8.45 8.86 3.37
N ILE A 64 8.37 7.65 3.91
CA ILE A 64 7.37 6.68 3.48
C ILE A 64 5.97 7.12 3.91
N ARG A 65 5.79 7.68 5.10
CA ARG A 65 4.51 8.23 5.54
C ARG A 65 4.04 9.37 4.63
N GLU A 66 4.96 10.21 4.20
CA GLU A 66 4.67 11.28 3.25
C GLU A 66 4.24 10.72 1.90
N LEU A 67 4.93 9.68 1.42
CA LEU A 67 4.56 8.97 0.20
C LEU A 67 3.16 8.36 0.32
N VAL A 68 2.84 7.72 1.44
CA VAL A 68 1.52 7.13 1.67
C VAL A 68 0.43 8.21 1.59
N ALA A 69 0.66 9.37 2.19
CA ALA A 69 -0.30 10.48 2.12
C ALA A 69 -0.50 10.95 0.68
N GLN A 70 0.57 11.06 -0.10
CA GLN A 70 0.48 11.44 -1.51
C GLN A 70 -0.29 10.40 -2.33
N LEU A 71 -0.04 9.13 -2.09
CA LEU A 71 -0.74 8.05 -2.80
C LEU A 71 -2.24 8.06 -2.51
N GLU A 72 -2.62 8.33 -1.26
CA GLU A 72 -4.04 8.45 -0.90
C GLU A 72 -4.69 9.65 -1.60
N GLN A 73 -4.00 10.77 -1.68
CA GLN A 73 -4.50 11.94 -2.40
C GLN A 73 -4.69 11.65 -3.88
N GLN A 74 -3.78 10.90 -4.48
CA GLN A 74 -3.88 10.53 -5.90
C GLN A 74 -5.08 9.64 -6.18
N ARG A 75 -5.55 8.85 -5.21
CA ARG A 75 -6.78 8.07 -5.37
C ARG A 75 -7.97 8.97 -5.64
N ALA A 76 -8.10 10.04 -4.89
CA ALA A 76 -9.20 10.99 -5.08
C ALA A 76 -9.09 11.70 -6.43
N ALA A 77 -7.88 12.03 -6.87
CA ALA A 77 -7.65 12.67 -8.15
C ALA A 77 -7.96 11.76 -9.34
N LYS A 78 -7.86 10.45 -9.17
CA LYS A 78 -8.15 9.46 -10.21
C LYS A 78 -9.63 9.04 -10.25
N ALA A 79 -10.37 9.38 -9.24
CA ALA A 79 -11.80 9.07 -9.18
C ALA A 79 -12.65 10.01 -10.08
#